data_bf63ea1901bfbb978e465cee3edf455d
#
_entry.id   bf63ea1901bfbb978e465cee3edf455d
#
_cell.length_a   1.000
_cell.length_b   1.000
_cell.length_c   1.000
_cell.angle_alpha   90.00
_cell.angle_beta   90.00
_cell.angle_gamma   90.00
#
_symmetry.space_group_name_H-M   'P 1'
#
loop_
_entity.id
_entity.type
_entity.pdbx_description
1 polymer ?
#
loop_
_entity_poly.entity_id
_entity_poly.type
_entity_poly.pdbx_seq_one_letter_code
_entity_poly.pdbx_strand_id
1 'polypeptide(L)'
;MFVIPCKYSDKSPIVQCIASIRKHYPNDLIAVVDSNSDDKSYFESLEKYNVVIEDIQNKNFLEGALWHCFEKYPDEQFIYLIQDSMKIKMNFDYVEDNDFTCIASFPNTCWAENFEGGSASQINFSKNALEKTNYKYLGPEIDWHPVFGISFFISRSLLQTLKSNGMDKYLPTSKMEMEASERIWGMVLYQEGIDVKNSCIMDTPIHTKPNPIISKIWLYRQ
;
A
#
# COMPACT_ATOMS: atom_id res chain seq x y z
N MET A 1 -6.42 -0.76 12.16
CA MET A 1 -7.43 -0.39 11.12
C MET A 1 -6.99 -0.82 9.73
N PHE A 2 -7.94 -1.13 8.84
CA PHE A 2 -7.71 -1.35 7.41
C PHE A 2 -7.99 -0.07 6.62
N VAL A 3 -7.09 0.28 5.68
CA VAL A 3 -7.24 1.40 4.76
C VAL A 3 -7.28 0.84 3.34
N ILE A 4 -8.35 1.10 2.62
CA ILE A 4 -8.61 0.54 1.29
C ILE A 4 -8.91 1.69 0.31
N PRO A 5 -7.91 2.17 -0.44
CA PRO A 5 -8.19 3.08 -1.54
C PRO A 5 -8.97 2.36 -2.63
N CYS A 6 -10.04 2.94 -3.08
CA CYS A 6 -10.91 2.37 -4.11
C CYS A 6 -11.25 3.41 -5.18
N LYS A 7 -10.93 3.11 -6.43
CA LYS A 7 -11.54 3.75 -7.59
C LYS A 7 -12.56 2.79 -8.18
N TYR A 8 -13.82 3.03 -7.85
CA TYR A 8 -14.89 2.12 -8.22
C TYR A 8 -15.13 2.04 -9.73
N SER A 9 -15.43 0.86 -10.18
CA SER A 9 -16.04 0.53 -11.46
C SER A 9 -16.95 -0.68 -11.26
N ASP A 10 -17.83 -0.97 -12.18
CA ASP A 10 -18.74 -2.14 -12.12
C ASP A 10 -18.02 -3.47 -11.87
N LYS A 11 -16.73 -3.52 -12.18
CA LYS A 11 -15.87 -4.68 -11.97
C LYS A 11 -15.04 -4.61 -10.68
N SER A 12 -15.22 -3.58 -9.85
CA SER A 12 -14.43 -3.45 -8.62
C SER A 12 -14.76 -4.56 -7.62
N PRO A 13 -13.76 -5.29 -7.11
CA PRO A 13 -13.98 -6.37 -6.15
C PRO A 13 -14.08 -5.88 -4.71
N ILE A 14 -14.28 -4.59 -4.46
CA ILE A 14 -14.27 -3.97 -3.14
C ILE A 14 -15.16 -4.70 -2.13
N VAL A 15 -16.37 -5.11 -2.53
CA VAL A 15 -17.30 -5.84 -1.66
C VAL A 15 -16.70 -7.18 -1.22
N GLN A 16 -16.02 -7.90 -2.12
CA GLN A 16 -15.38 -9.18 -1.79
C GLN A 16 -14.16 -8.97 -0.88
N CYS A 17 -13.40 -7.90 -1.11
CA CYS A 17 -12.29 -7.50 -0.26
C CYS A 17 -12.78 -7.28 1.18
N ILE A 18 -13.76 -6.38 1.37
CA ILE A 18 -14.31 -6.03 2.68
C ILE A 18 -14.95 -7.25 3.37
N ALA A 19 -15.74 -8.05 2.66
CA ALA A 19 -16.34 -9.26 3.21
C ALA A 19 -15.27 -10.24 3.72
N SER A 20 -14.14 -10.33 3.02
CA SER A 20 -13.03 -11.18 3.44
C SER A 20 -12.34 -10.64 4.71
N ILE A 21 -12.20 -9.32 4.84
CA ILE A 21 -11.66 -8.70 6.05
C ILE A 21 -12.61 -8.95 7.22
N ARG A 22 -13.90 -8.65 7.08
CA ARG A 22 -14.90 -8.83 8.15
C ARG A 22 -15.00 -10.26 8.66
N LYS A 23 -14.71 -11.24 7.81
CA LYS A 23 -14.68 -12.65 8.22
C LYS A 23 -13.60 -12.94 9.26
N HIS A 24 -12.46 -12.28 9.18
CA HIS A 24 -11.29 -12.53 10.03
C HIS A 24 -11.07 -11.43 11.07
N TYR A 25 -11.57 -10.22 10.79
CA TYR A 25 -11.46 -9.00 11.60
C TYR A 25 -12.84 -8.35 11.76
N PRO A 26 -13.74 -8.96 12.56
CA PRO A 26 -15.14 -8.54 12.63
C PRO A 26 -15.32 -7.15 13.22
N ASN A 27 -14.41 -6.71 14.11
CA ASN A 27 -14.54 -5.49 14.90
C ASN A 27 -13.59 -4.37 14.48
N ASP A 28 -12.63 -4.66 13.59
CA ASP A 28 -11.62 -3.66 13.19
C ASP A 28 -12.22 -2.52 12.40
N LEU A 29 -11.66 -1.33 12.55
CA LEU A 29 -12.02 -0.20 11.72
C LEU A 29 -11.58 -0.47 10.27
N ILE A 30 -12.52 -0.34 9.34
CA ILE A 30 -12.25 -0.39 7.90
C ILE A 30 -12.62 0.97 7.30
N ALA A 31 -11.65 1.67 6.77
CA ALA A 31 -11.83 2.89 6.01
C ALA A 31 -11.69 2.62 4.51
N VAL A 32 -12.74 2.85 3.75
CA VAL A 32 -12.71 2.86 2.29
C VAL A 32 -12.52 4.29 1.83
N VAL A 33 -11.38 4.57 1.20
CA VAL A 33 -11.05 5.91 0.73
C VAL A 33 -11.36 6.01 -0.76
N ASP A 34 -12.39 6.78 -1.10
CA ASP A 34 -12.79 6.95 -2.50
C ASP A 34 -11.71 7.70 -3.29
N SER A 35 -11.23 7.07 -4.35
CA SER A 35 -10.20 7.61 -5.24
C SER A 35 -10.79 8.35 -6.43
N ASN A 36 -11.71 9.27 -6.14
CA ASN A 36 -12.40 10.09 -7.14
C ASN A 36 -13.19 9.24 -8.15
N SER A 37 -14.04 8.35 -7.64
CA SER A 37 -14.93 7.52 -8.45
C SER A 37 -16.03 8.36 -9.10
N ASP A 38 -16.32 8.07 -10.36
CA ASP A 38 -17.41 8.72 -11.09
C ASP A 38 -18.79 8.22 -10.63
N ASP A 39 -18.87 6.93 -10.28
CA ASP A 39 -20.05 6.30 -9.69
C ASP A 39 -19.80 6.00 -8.21
N LYS A 40 -20.68 6.53 -7.36
CA LYS A 40 -20.64 6.36 -5.90
C LYS A 40 -21.77 5.46 -5.38
N SER A 41 -22.52 4.83 -6.25
CA SER A 41 -23.63 3.92 -5.86
C SER A 41 -23.14 2.74 -5.01
N TYR A 42 -21.86 2.38 -5.12
CA TYR A 42 -21.27 1.31 -4.31
C TYR A 42 -21.23 1.62 -2.81
N PHE A 43 -21.33 2.89 -2.40
CA PHE A 43 -21.37 3.26 -0.98
C PHE A 43 -22.51 2.56 -0.25
N GLU A 44 -23.70 2.53 -0.83
CA GLU A 44 -24.87 1.84 -0.26
C GLU A 44 -24.61 0.35 -0.07
N SER A 45 -23.90 -0.27 -1.04
CA SER A 45 -23.56 -1.70 -0.97
C SER A 45 -22.60 -2.04 0.16
N LEU A 46 -21.87 -1.05 0.68
CA LEU A 46 -20.89 -1.21 1.75
C LEU A 46 -21.47 -0.98 3.14
N GLU A 47 -22.61 -0.32 3.29
CA GLU A 47 -23.22 0.01 4.60
C GLU A 47 -23.38 -1.21 5.51
N LYS A 48 -23.81 -2.34 4.95
CA LYS A 48 -24.00 -3.60 5.70
C LYS A 48 -22.72 -4.17 6.32
N TYR A 49 -21.55 -3.69 5.91
CA TYR A 49 -20.27 -4.15 6.43
C TYR A 49 -19.70 -3.30 7.55
N ASN A 50 -20.43 -2.28 7.99
CA ASN A 50 -19.97 -1.35 9.04
C ASN A 50 -18.58 -0.77 8.73
N VAL A 51 -18.43 -0.20 7.55
CA VAL A 51 -17.22 0.49 7.10
C VAL A 51 -17.41 2.00 7.15
N VAL A 52 -16.31 2.72 7.31
CA VAL A 52 -16.31 4.18 7.12
C VAL A 52 -15.92 4.49 5.69
N ILE A 53 -16.66 5.36 5.04
CA ILE A 53 -16.37 5.81 3.68
C ILE A 53 -15.78 7.22 3.76
N GLU A 54 -14.58 7.38 3.23
CA GLU A 54 -13.85 8.63 3.13
C GLU A 54 -13.94 9.18 1.72
N ASP A 55 -14.96 10.00 1.47
CA ASP A 55 -15.18 10.68 0.18
C ASP A 55 -14.36 11.97 0.11
N ILE A 56 -13.05 11.83 -0.02
CA ILE A 56 -12.10 12.95 -0.09
C ILE A 56 -11.64 13.26 -1.50
N GLN A 57 -12.20 12.60 -2.51
CA GLN A 57 -11.77 12.71 -3.90
C GLN A 57 -10.26 12.45 -4.06
N ASN A 58 -9.75 11.43 -3.36
CA ASN A 58 -8.34 11.10 -3.34
C ASN A 58 -7.78 10.90 -4.76
N LYS A 59 -6.78 11.70 -5.12
CA LYS A 59 -6.07 11.64 -6.42
C LYS A 59 -4.64 11.11 -6.27
N ASN A 60 -4.23 10.77 -5.06
CA ASN A 60 -2.86 10.43 -4.71
C ASN A 60 -2.71 8.93 -4.38
N PHE A 61 -3.48 8.08 -5.06
CA PHE A 61 -3.40 6.62 -4.98
C PHE A 61 -3.43 6.10 -3.53
N LEU A 62 -2.58 5.11 -3.21
CA LEU A 62 -2.54 4.49 -1.89
C LEU A 62 -1.99 5.43 -0.82
N GLU A 63 -0.98 6.23 -1.16
CA GLU A 63 -0.33 7.15 -0.24
C GLU A 63 -1.27 8.25 0.26
N GLY A 64 -2.10 8.80 -0.65
CA GLY A 64 -3.09 9.79 -0.24
C GLY A 64 -4.11 9.23 0.76
N ALA A 65 -4.54 7.99 0.57
CA ALA A 65 -5.42 7.30 1.50
C ALA A 65 -4.73 7.00 2.85
N LEU A 66 -3.47 6.54 2.80
CA LEU A 66 -2.67 6.26 3.98
C LEU A 66 -2.54 7.50 4.88
N TRP A 67 -2.05 8.60 4.32
CA TRP A 67 -1.80 9.80 5.10
C TRP A 67 -3.09 10.45 5.59
N HIS A 68 -4.16 10.43 4.79
CA HIS A 68 -5.47 10.90 5.24
C HIS A 68 -5.95 10.12 6.48
N CYS A 69 -5.92 8.78 6.43
CA CYS A 69 -6.37 7.96 7.54
C CYS A 69 -5.43 8.06 8.75
N PHE A 70 -4.13 8.16 8.54
CA PHE A 70 -3.16 8.39 9.61
C PHE A 70 -3.48 9.65 10.43
N GLU A 71 -3.86 10.75 9.76
CA GLU A 71 -4.23 12.02 10.43
C GLU A 71 -5.60 11.92 11.11
N LYS A 72 -6.56 11.32 10.42
CA LYS A 72 -7.96 11.33 10.85
C LYS A 72 -8.23 10.38 12.02
N TYR A 73 -7.50 9.28 12.11
CA TYR A 73 -7.69 8.24 13.12
C TYR A 73 -6.48 8.10 14.05
N PRO A 74 -6.24 9.07 14.95
CA PRO A 74 -5.01 9.11 15.76
C PRO A 74 -4.90 7.97 16.78
N ASP A 75 -6.00 7.33 17.14
CA ASP A 75 -6.02 6.25 18.14
C ASP A 75 -5.63 4.88 17.56
N GLU A 76 -5.63 4.75 16.24
CA GLU A 76 -5.26 3.49 15.56
C GLU A 76 -3.75 3.28 15.59
N GLN A 77 -3.31 2.22 16.25
CA GLN A 77 -1.86 1.93 16.45
C GLN A 77 -1.22 1.27 15.23
N PHE A 78 -2.01 0.55 14.43
CA PHE A 78 -1.56 -0.12 13.21
C PHE A 78 -2.46 0.21 12.03
N ILE A 79 -1.85 0.42 10.87
CA ILE A 79 -2.56 0.61 9.61
C ILE A 79 -2.20 -0.53 8.65
N TYR A 80 -3.24 -1.19 8.16
CA TYR A 80 -3.17 -2.22 7.12
C TYR A 80 -3.59 -1.59 5.80
N LEU A 81 -2.61 -1.11 5.02
CA LEU A 81 -2.86 -0.54 3.70
C LEU A 81 -2.94 -1.67 2.67
N ILE A 82 -4.10 -1.88 2.09
CA ILE A 82 -4.35 -2.95 1.12
C ILE A 82 -5.12 -2.45 -0.10
N GLN A 83 -4.94 -3.11 -1.24
CA GLN A 83 -5.70 -2.81 -2.44
C GLN A 83 -7.10 -3.42 -2.38
N ASP A 84 -8.09 -2.76 -2.98
CA ASP A 84 -9.48 -3.23 -3.10
C ASP A 84 -9.62 -4.59 -3.78
N SER A 85 -8.61 -5.00 -4.53
CA SER A 85 -8.52 -6.29 -5.24
C SER A 85 -7.84 -7.41 -4.42
N MET A 86 -7.64 -7.22 -3.14
CA MET A 86 -7.06 -8.23 -2.25
C MET A 86 -8.14 -8.98 -1.46
N LYS A 87 -7.88 -10.25 -1.19
CA LYS A 87 -8.75 -11.10 -0.37
C LYS A 87 -7.94 -11.68 0.78
N ILE A 88 -8.35 -11.37 1.99
CA ILE A 88 -7.80 -11.95 3.22
C ILE A 88 -8.37 -13.36 3.40
N LYS A 89 -7.51 -14.32 3.73
CA LYS A 89 -7.89 -15.74 3.87
C LYS A 89 -7.77 -16.25 5.29
N MET A 90 -6.97 -15.60 6.12
CA MET A 90 -6.79 -15.93 7.53
C MET A 90 -6.38 -14.70 8.32
N ASN A 91 -6.49 -14.79 9.66
CA ASN A 91 -5.96 -13.78 10.56
C ASN A 91 -4.43 -13.79 10.53
N PHE A 92 -3.82 -12.62 10.64
CA PHE A 92 -2.37 -12.41 10.65
C PHE A 92 -1.94 -11.36 11.70
N ASP A 93 -2.60 -11.32 12.86
CA ASP A 93 -2.30 -10.35 13.93
C ASP A 93 -0.84 -10.41 14.39
N TYR A 94 -0.13 -11.53 14.15
CA TYR A 94 1.29 -11.65 14.41
C TYR A 94 2.17 -10.61 13.72
N VAL A 95 1.66 -9.93 12.69
CA VAL A 95 2.41 -8.84 12.02
C VAL A 95 2.50 -7.60 12.89
N GLU A 96 1.63 -7.44 13.89
CA GLU A 96 1.64 -6.34 14.85
C GLU A 96 2.80 -6.43 15.86
N ASP A 97 3.48 -7.55 15.93
CA ASP A 97 4.73 -7.71 16.69
C ASP A 97 5.91 -6.97 16.01
N ASN A 98 5.72 -6.48 14.78
CA ASN A 98 6.72 -5.77 14.00
C ASN A 98 6.19 -4.38 13.61
N ASP A 99 7.08 -3.41 13.51
CA ASP A 99 6.72 -2.07 13.06
C ASP A 99 6.31 -2.01 11.58
N PHE A 100 6.74 -2.99 10.80
CA PHE A 100 6.44 -3.07 9.37
C PHE A 100 6.41 -4.51 8.87
N THR A 101 5.42 -4.83 8.04
CA THR A 101 5.35 -6.08 7.26
C THR A 101 4.71 -5.80 5.91
N CYS A 102 5.42 -6.05 4.82
CA CYS A 102 4.84 -5.93 3.48
C CYS A 102 4.18 -7.23 3.01
N ILE A 103 3.27 -7.12 2.06
CA ILE A 103 2.64 -8.29 1.46
C ILE A 103 3.61 -9.03 0.55
N ALA A 104 4.34 -8.28 -0.29
CA ALA A 104 5.33 -8.85 -1.20
C ALA A 104 6.47 -7.86 -1.46
N SER A 105 7.65 -8.40 -1.71
CA SER A 105 8.82 -7.66 -2.17
C SER A 105 9.58 -8.42 -3.26
N PHE A 106 10.58 -7.80 -3.83
CA PHE A 106 11.49 -8.43 -4.80
C PHE A 106 12.84 -7.68 -4.79
N PRO A 107 13.93 -8.27 -5.30
CA PRO A 107 15.22 -7.59 -5.36
C PRO A 107 15.16 -6.29 -6.16
N ASN A 108 15.85 -5.26 -5.70
CA ASN A 108 15.93 -3.96 -6.39
C ASN A 108 16.50 -4.07 -7.81
N THR A 109 17.35 -5.06 -8.06
CA THR A 109 17.97 -5.35 -9.35
C THR A 109 16.98 -5.86 -10.41
N CYS A 110 15.86 -6.46 -10.02
CA CYS A 110 14.88 -7.00 -10.97
C CYS A 110 14.23 -5.91 -11.84
N TRP A 111 14.29 -4.66 -11.44
CA TRP A 111 13.75 -3.54 -12.20
C TRP A 111 14.73 -2.88 -13.16
N ALA A 112 16.04 -3.07 -12.95
CA ALA A 112 17.07 -2.46 -13.78
C ALA A 112 17.20 -3.13 -15.15
N GLU A 113 16.85 -4.41 -15.26
CA GLU A 113 17.20 -5.22 -16.43
C GLU A 113 16.08 -5.33 -17.48
N ASN A 114 14.80 -5.05 -17.14
CA ASN A 114 13.69 -5.46 -17.99
C ASN A 114 12.72 -4.36 -18.45
N PHE A 115 12.97 -3.08 -18.18
CA PHE A 115 12.07 -2.01 -18.62
C PHE A 115 12.80 -0.92 -19.39
N GLU A 116 12.95 -1.15 -20.70
CA GLU A 116 13.31 -0.07 -21.64
C GLU A 116 12.30 1.08 -21.53
N GLY A 117 12.76 2.25 -21.12
CA GLY A 117 12.00 3.49 -21.07
C GLY A 117 11.25 3.79 -19.76
N GLY A 118 10.89 2.79 -18.95
CA GLY A 118 10.21 3.02 -17.66
C GLY A 118 11.15 3.30 -16.50
N SER A 119 12.29 2.61 -16.45
CA SER A 119 13.21 2.67 -15.31
C SER A 119 13.89 4.04 -15.13
N ALA A 120 14.28 4.73 -16.19
CA ALA A 120 14.94 6.03 -16.09
C ALA A 120 14.01 7.12 -15.55
N SER A 121 12.77 7.16 -16.01
CA SER A 121 11.77 8.09 -15.52
C SER A 121 11.43 7.84 -14.06
N GLN A 122 11.25 6.58 -13.67
CA GLN A 122 10.98 6.19 -12.28
C GLN A 122 12.17 6.50 -11.36
N ILE A 123 13.41 6.28 -11.81
CA ILE A 123 14.63 6.62 -11.07
C ILE A 123 14.73 8.12 -10.85
N ASN A 124 14.56 8.92 -11.90
CA ASN A 124 14.61 10.38 -11.80
C ASN A 124 13.51 10.91 -10.89
N PHE A 125 12.30 10.36 -11.01
CA PHE A 125 11.21 10.73 -10.13
C PHE A 125 11.52 10.38 -8.67
N SER A 126 12.04 9.17 -8.39
CA SER A 126 12.39 8.76 -7.03
C SER A 126 13.47 9.66 -6.42
N LYS A 127 14.48 10.07 -7.20
CA LYS A 127 15.49 11.03 -6.74
C LYS A 127 14.85 12.37 -6.36
N ASN A 128 14.06 12.94 -7.26
CA ASN A 128 13.42 14.24 -7.04
C ASN A 128 12.40 14.20 -5.87
N ALA A 129 11.72 13.06 -5.67
CA ALA A 129 10.81 12.88 -4.55
C ALA A 129 11.57 12.85 -3.22
N LEU A 130 12.65 12.08 -3.14
CA LEU A 130 13.46 11.94 -1.93
C LEU A 130 14.22 13.22 -1.57
N GLU A 131 14.59 14.06 -2.54
CA GLU A 131 15.18 15.40 -2.27
C GLU A 131 14.28 16.31 -1.44
N LYS A 132 12.96 16.04 -1.42
CA LYS A 132 11.99 16.80 -0.59
C LYS A 132 11.86 16.26 0.82
N THR A 133 12.57 15.20 1.15
CA THR A 133 12.56 14.48 2.43
C THR A 133 13.94 14.51 3.07
N ASN A 134 14.07 13.94 4.26
CA ASN A 134 15.36 13.71 4.91
C ASN A 134 16.06 12.42 4.44
N TYR A 135 15.45 11.69 3.51
CA TYR A 135 15.99 10.44 2.99
C TYR A 135 16.83 10.64 1.72
N LYS A 136 17.74 9.72 1.49
CA LYS A 136 18.61 9.73 0.32
C LYS A 136 18.15 8.70 -0.70
N TYR A 137 18.36 8.99 -1.97
CA TYR A 137 18.25 7.98 -3.02
C TYR A 137 19.35 6.93 -2.84
N LEU A 138 18.99 5.66 -2.86
CA LEU A 138 19.90 4.53 -2.78
C LEU A 138 20.03 3.91 -4.17
N GLY A 139 21.28 3.71 -4.61
CA GLY A 139 21.57 3.03 -5.87
C GLY A 139 21.36 1.51 -5.80
N PRO A 140 21.48 0.83 -6.94
CA PRO A 140 21.32 -0.62 -7.03
C PRO A 140 22.44 -1.42 -6.36
N GLU A 141 23.54 -0.78 -5.99
CA GLU A 141 24.65 -1.36 -5.25
C GLU A 141 24.35 -1.65 -3.78
N ILE A 142 23.26 -1.10 -3.25
CA ILE A 142 22.79 -1.31 -1.89
C ILE A 142 21.66 -2.34 -1.93
N ASP A 143 21.69 -3.34 -1.07
CA ASP A 143 20.70 -4.44 -1.01
C ASP A 143 19.43 -4.00 -0.27
N TRP A 144 18.64 -3.14 -0.89
CA TRP A 144 17.30 -2.78 -0.45
C TRP A 144 16.24 -3.43 -1.32
N HIS A 145 15.03 -3.62 -0.79
CA HIS A 145 13.93 -4.28 -1.49
C HIS A 145 12.72 -3.35 -1.66
N PRO A 146 12.16 -3.20 -2.88
CA PRO A 146 10.90 -2.50 -3.09
C PRO A 146 9.73 -3.12 -2.35
N VAL A 147 8.74 -2.30 -2.00
CA VAL A 147 7.46 -2.72 -1.44
C VAL A 147 6.46 -2.91 -2.57
N PHE A 148 6.29 -4.13 -3.02
CA PHE A 148 5.45 -4.43 -4.19
C PHE A 148 3.97 -4.07 -3.95
N GLY A 149 3.40 -3.28 -4.88
CA GLY A 149 2.01 -2.86 -4.88
C GLY A 149 1.64 -1.95 -3.72
N ILE A 150 2.61 -1.43 -2.97
CA ILE A 150 2.42 -0.55 -1.79
C ILE A 150 1.33 -1.08 -0.87
N SER A 151 1.41 -2.36 -0.55
CA SER A 151 0.47 -3.01 0.36
C SER A 151 1.24 -3.61 1.52
N PHE A 152 0.94 -3.12 2.72
CA PHE A 152 1.72 -3.40 3.91
C PHE A 152 0.91 -3.16 5.18
N PHE A 153 1.48 -3.61 6.27
CA PHE A 153 1.08 -3.35 7.65
C PHE A 153 2.17 -2.49 8.28
N ILE A 154 1.78 -1.41 8.93
CA ILE A 154 2.74 -0.45 9.47
C ILE A 154 2.25 0.10 10.81
N SER A 155 3.17 0.20 11.79
CA SER A 155 2.86 0.83 13.07
C SER A 155 2.71 2.34 12.92
N ARG A 156 1.90 2.94 13.78
CA ARG A 156 1.76 4.38 13.86
C ARG A 156 3.07 5.07 14.22
N SER A 157 3.86 4.47 15.10
CA SER A 157 5.17 5.01 15.52
C SER A 157 6.12 5.15 14.34
N LEU A 158 6.20 4.13 13.48
CA LEU A 158 7.01 4.20 12.26
C LEU A 158 6.46 5.24 11.27
N LEU A 159 5.14 5.29 11.05
CA LEU A 159 4.53 6.33 10.21
C LEU A 159 4.81 7.73 10.72
N GLN A 160 4.80 7.95 12.04
CA GLN A 160 5.15 9.23 12.64
C GLN A 160 6.61 9.61 12.36
N THR A 161 7.52 8.66 12.43
CA THR A 161 8.94 8.84 12.07
C THR A 161 9.07 9.21 10.59
N LEU A 162 8.42 8.45 9.70
CA LEU A 162 8.43 8.69 8.27
C LEU A 162 7.88 10.08 7.92
N LYS A 163 6.77 10.49 8.56
CA LYS A 163 6.19 11.83 8.42
C LYS A 163 7.15 12.92 8.89
N SER A 164 7.76 12.76 10.04
CA SER A 164 8.72 13.72 10.59
C SER A 164 9.92 13.91 9.66
N ASN A 165 10.25 12.89 8.87
CA ASN A 165 11.28 12.91 7.83
C ASN A 165 10.75 13.36 6.46
N GLY A 166 9.48 13.76 6.35
CA GLY A 166 8.90 14.40 5.16
C GLY A 166 8.29 13.45 4.14
N MET A 167 8.05 12.17 4.47
CA MET A 167 7.42 11.21 3.54
C MET A 167 6.00 11.60 3.14
N ASP A 168 5.28 12.33 4.00
CA ASP A 168 3.94 12.84 3.71
C ASP A 168 3.92 13.95 2.64
N LYS A 169 5.06 14.55 2.34
CA LYS A 169 5.21 15.56 1.27
C LYS A 169 5.29 14.95 -0.13
N TYR A 170 5.53 13.65 -0.19
CA TYR A 170 5.56 12.89 -1.42
C TYR A 170 4.20 12.23 -1.65
N LEU A 171 3.49 12.70 -2.66
CA LEU A 171 2.21 12.13 -3.07
C LEU A 171 2.21 11.90 -4.58
N PRO A 172 2.09 10.65 -5.04
CA PRO A 172 2.03 10.36 -6.47
C PRO A 172 0.77 10.92 -7.09
N THR A 173 0.88 11.43 -8.32
CA THR A 173 -0.23 12.02 -9.09
C THR A 173 -0.47 11.29 -10.42
N SER A 174 0.40 10.38 -10.77
CA SER A 174 0.32 9.57 -11.99
C SER A 174 0.61 8.10 -11.71
N LYS A 175 0.22 7.23 -12.63
CA LYS A 175 0.49 5.79 -12.52
C LYS A 175 1.99 5.49 -12.45
N MET A 176 2.80 6.18 -13.24
CA MET A 176 4.27 6.03 -13.22
C MET A 176 4.86 6.40 -11.86
N GLU A 177 4.37 7.49 -11.26
CA GLU A 177 4.80 7.92 -9.94
C GLU A 177 4.38 6.91 -8.85
N MET A 178 3.17 6.36 -8.95
CA MET A 178 2.70 5.32 -8.05
C MET A 178 3.55 4.03 -8.16
N GLU A 179 3.95 3.65 -9.36
CA GLU A 179 4.87 2.53 -9.56
C GLU A 179 6.29 2.83 -9.03
N ALA A 180 6.74 4.09 -9.11
CA ALA A 180 8.00 4.53 -8.50
C ALA A 180 7.95 4.53 -6.97
N SER A 181 6.77 4.72 -6.38
CA SER A 181 6.58 4.68 -4.92
C SER A 181 7.00 3.35 -4.30
N GLU A 182 6.86 2.24 -4.99
CA GLU A 182 7.32 0.93 -4.52
C GLU A 182 8.82 0.97 -4.15
N ARG A 183 9.62 1.67 -4.96
CA ARG A 183 11.06 1.86 -4.73
C ARG A 183 11.32 2.85 -3.60
N ILE A 184 10.59 3.96 -3.60
CA ILE A 184 10.73 5.01 -2.59
C ILE A 184 10.49 4.42 -1.20
N TRP A 185 9.40 3.67 -1.02
CA TRP A 185 9.11 2.99 0.23
C TRP A 185 10.21 2.02 0.63
N GLY A 186 10.72 1.21 -0.31
CA GLY A 186 11.82 0.28 -0.05
C GLY A 186 13.09 0.99 0.43
N MET A 187 13.52 2.06 -0.27
CA MET A 187 14.71 2.84 0.10
C MET A 187 14.55 3.55 1.45
N VAL A 188 13.36 4.08 1.72
CA VAL A 188 13.07 4.79 2.97
C VAL A 188 13.08 3.83 4.15
N LEU A 189 12.39 2.69 4.04
CA LEU A 189 12.34 1.66 5.07
C LEU A 189 13.74 1.09 5.37
N TYR A 190 14.54 0.86 4.33
CA TYR A 190 15.94 0.44 4.51
C TYR A 190 16.73 1.46 5.35
N GLN A 191 16.54 2.76 5.12
CA GLN A 191 17.22 3.81 5.90
C GLN A 191 16.70 3.90 7.35
N GLU A 192 15.49 3.47 7.61
CA GLU A 192 14.95 3.29 8.97
C GLU A 192 15.38 1.97 9.62
N GLY A 193 16.24 1.20 8.98
CA GLY A 193 16.74 -0.08 9.49
C GLY A 193 15.77 -1.25 9.34
N ILE A 194 14.72 -1.10 8.53
CA ILE A 194 13.76 -2.17 8.25
C ILE A 194 14.27 -3.03 7.09
N ASP A 195 14.44 -4.30 7.35
CA ASP A 195 14.73 -5.31 6.33
C ASP A 195 13.43 -5.74 5.64
N VAL A 196 13.07 -5.05 4.55
CA VAL A 196 11.84 -5.31 3.80
C VAL A 196 11.77 -6.75 3.29
N LYS A 197 12.90 -7.35 2.91
CA LYS A 197 12.97 -8.73 2.43
C LYS A 197 12.51 -9.73 3.49
N ASN A 198 13.03 -9.58 4.70
CA ASN A 198 12.68 -10.46 5.82
C ASN A 198 11.36 -10.07 6.51
N SER A 199 10.87 -8.85 6.24
CA SER A 199 9.58 -8.34 6.73
C SER A 199 8.46 -8.57 5.71
N CYS A 200 8.50 -9.64 4.93
CA CYS A 200 7.56 -9.92 3.85
C CYS A 200 6.74 -11.18 4.13
N ILE A 201 5.43 -11.13 3.86
CA ILE A 201 4.58 -12.33 3.89
C ILE A 201 4.91 -13.25 2.71
N MET A 202 5.32 -12.66 1.59
CA MET A 202 5.66 -13.37 0.35
C MET A 202 6.99 -12.87 -0.19
N ASP A 203 7.85 -13.80 -0.53
CA ASP A 203 9.14 -13.56 -1.22
C ASP A 203 9.01 -13.35 -2.74
N THR A 204 7.77 -13.32 -3.24
CA THR A 204 7.46 -13.19 -4.68
C THR A 204 6.19 -12.38 -4.88
N PRO A 205 6.02 -11.70 -6.03
CA PRO A 205 4.80 -10.96 -6.34
C PRO A 205 3.54 -11.82 -6.16
N ILE A 206 2.51 -11.26 -5.52
CA ILE A 206 1.26 -11.93 -5.12
C ILE A 206 0.53 -12.65 -6.27
N HIS A 207 0.79 -12.27 -7.52
CA HIS A 207 0.19 -12.86 -8.70
C HIS A 207 0.94 -14.08 -9.25
N THR A 208 2.12 -14.40 -8.72
CA THR A 208 2.95 -15.50 -9.25
C THR A 208 2.73 -16.82 -8.53
N LYS A 209 2.34 -16.80 -7.27
CA LYS A 209 2.11 -18.01 -6.47
C LYS A 209 0.90 -17.88 -5.54
N PRO A 210 0.16 -18.97 -5.28
CA PRO A 210 -0.87 -18.99 -4.25
C PRO A 210 -0.26 -18.71 -2.88
N ASN A 211 -0.90 -17.82 -2.11
CA ASN A 211 -0.53 -17.58 -0.73
C ASN A 211 -1.70 -17.99 0.19
N PRO A 212 -1.45 -18.65 1.34
CA PRO A 212 -2.50 -19.06 2.25
C PRO A 212 -3.16 -17.88 2.99
N ILE A 213 -2.44 -16.75 3.17
CA ILE A 213 -2.86 -15.62 3.99
C ILE A 213 -3.69 -14.62 3.18
N ILE A 214 -3.19 -14.28 1.99
CA ILE A 214 -3.77 -13.26 1.13
C ILE A 214 -3.73 -13.68 -0.34
N SER A 215 -4.69 -13.25 -1.14
CA SER A 215 -4.68 -13.47 -2.60
C SER A 215 -5.21 -12.27 -3.34
N LYS A 216 -4.80 -12.13 -4.60
CA LYS A 216 -5.38 -11.17 -5.53
C LYS A 216 -6.72 -11.70 -6.04
N ILE A 217 -7.73 -10.85 -6.07
CA ILE A 217 -9.00 -11.12 -6.75
C ILE A 217 -8.78 -10.74 -8.21
N TRP A 218 -8.66 -11.76 -9.06
CA TRP A 218 -8.49 -11.53 -10.49
C TRP A 218 -9.83 -11.19 -11.11
N LEU A 219 -9.95 -9.99 -11.61
CA LEU A 219 -10.99 -9.63 -12.56
C LEU A 219 -10.40 -9.88 -13.95
N TYR A 220 -10.94 -10.84 -14.67
CA TYR A 220 -10.61 -10.98 -16.08
C TYR A 220 -11.01 -9.67 -16.77
N ARG A 221 -10.01 -8.85 -17.07
CA ARG A 221 -10.18 -7.72 -17.98
C ARG A 221 -10.35 -8.35 -19.36
N GLN A 222 -11.59 -8.55 -19.78
CA GLN A 222 -11.92 -8.80 -21.17
C GLN A 222 -11.79 -7.48 -21.93
#